data_7193818a189f8b326ffaaa6fd593aaba
#
_entry.id   7193818a189f8b326ffaaa6fd593aaba
#
_cell.length_a   1.000
_cell.length_b   1.000
_cell.length_c   1.000
_cell.angle_alpha   90.00
_cell.angle_beta   90.00
_cell.angle_gamma   90.00
#
_symmetry.space_group_name_H-M   'P 1'
#
loop_
_entity.id
_entity.type
_entity.pdbx_description
1 polymer ?
#
loop_
_entity_poly.entity_id
_entity_poly.type
_entity_poly.pdbx_seq_one_letter_code
_entity_poly.pdbx_strand_id
1 'polypeptide(L)'
;MTVRHFWRPLVAAMVRNHVSGESAPERTIDEIKVETQARAERGAYPLTGLDPTDVCEALANIKTRDRDEWAAAWSAVADRYDRAAAAATSMENRRTNYLQAWRLHYFAQWPVAASAGKEAAYIKALDSFVKGTQALDPPLQVVRIPFEGNDIVGYLRLPPATARPVPVVLAVSGLDSRKENLAESYAALLEHDVGFFAIDGPGTGQSPVKVSPTADRVLSRIIDYLGERREIDPKRIIVHGVSFGGYWGAKLAIVEKDRLRGVVVQSPPVHGFFQPDFVRSSLLGNREYLFDIVPAFLSVVEGVETADDLVREFPKLSLMAQGLLGKPTTSMLVIAGVNDTQVPISDIDMLLRSGDVPKDAWINPRGGHLGRERTGWTDPVIFRKVIVPWETRALRDN
;
A
#
# COMPACT_ATOMS: atom_id res chain seq x y z
N MET A 1 -11.40 -46.44 -7.74
CA MET A 1 -10.76 -46.28 -6.41
C MET A 1 -10.86 -44.85 -5.97
N THR A 2 -11.63 -44.63 -4.92
CA THR A 2 -12.22 -43.37 -4.46
C THR A 2 -11.19 -42.58 -3.63
N VAL A 3 -10.78 -41.40 -4.12
CA VAL A 3 -10.04 -40.44 -3.30
C VAL A 3 -11.06 -39.51 -2.63
N ARG A 4 -11.56 -39.91 -1.48
CA ARG A 4 -12.31 -39.07 -0.54
C ARG A 4 -11.69 -39.20 0.84
N HIS A 5 -11.56 -38.07 1.58
CA HIS A 5 -11.19 -37.92 2.99
C HIS A 5 -9.72 -37.67 3.33
N PHE A 6 -9.22 -36.42 3.11
CA PHE A 6 -8.06 -35.94 3.88
C PHE A 6 -8.08 -34.42 4.25
N TRP A 7 -9.18 -33.70 3.99
CA TRP A 7 -9.20 -32.25 4.19
C TRP A 7 -10.11 -31.69 5.29
N ARG A 8 -10.79 -32.53 6.07
CA ARG A 8 -11.75 -32.05 7.10
C ARG A 8 -11.18 -31.70 8.50
N PRO A 9 -10.03 -32.19 9.00
CA PRO A 9 -9.59 -31.83 10.36
C PRO A 9 -8.78 -30.54 10.47
N LEU A 10 -8.14 -30.02 9.40
CA LEU A 10 -7.28 -28.83 9.51
C LEU A 10 -8.05 -27.51 9.59
N VAL A 11 -9.21 -27.40 8.95
CA VAL A 11 -10.02 -26.18 8.96
C VAL A 11 -10.72 -25.97 10.31
N ALA A 12 -11.07 -27.02 11.02
CA ALA A 12 -11.75 -26.94 12.31
C ALA A 12 -10.82 -26.55 13.48
N ALA A 13 -9.51 -26.74 13.35
CA ALA A 13 -8.54 -26.38 14.40
C ALA A 13 -8.12 -24.91 14.33
N MET A 14 -8.17 -24.26 13.15
CA MET A 14 -7.82 -22.85 12.99
C MET A 14 -8.91 -21.85 13.40
N VAL A 15 -10.16 -22.28 13.49
CA VAL A 15 -11.29 -21.41 13.86
C VAL A 15 -11.44 -21.23 15.38
N ARG A 16 -10.71 -21.98 16.21
CA ARG A 16 -10.92 -21.97 17.67
C ARG A 16 -10.09 -20.97 18.47
N ASN A 17 -9.20 -20.17 17.87
CA ASN A 17 -8.35 -19.22 18.62
C ASN A 17 -8.77 -17.74 18.50
N HIS A 18 -9.94 -17.41 17.99
CA HIS A 18 -10.41 -16.02 17.88
C HIS A 18 -11.85 -15.84 18.36
N VAL A 19 -12.15 -16.31 19.56
CA VAL A 19 -13.40 -15.96 20.26
C VAL A 19 -13.07 -15.60 21.71
N SER A 20 -12.55 -14.41 21.89
CA SER A 20 -12.79 -13.64 23.12
C SER A 20 -12.97 -12.19 22.67
N GLY A 21 -14.20 -11.69 22.77
CA GLY A 21 -14.59 -10.34 22.34
C GLY A 21 -14.08 -9.21 23.26
N GLU A 22 -12.87 -9.32 23.76
CA GLU A 22 -12.15 -8.23 24.42
C GLU A 22 -11.15 -7.67 23.42
N SER A 23 -11.33 -6.40 23.05
CA SER A 23 -10.31 -5.64 22.33
C SER A 23 -9.00 -5.73 23.10
N ALA A 24 -7.90 -6.10 22.43
CA ALA A 24 -6.59 -6.11 23.07
C ALA A 24 -6.35 -4.75 23.72
N PRO A 25 -5.84 -4.71 24.99
CA PRO A 25 -5.63 -3.44 25.69
C PRO A 25 -4.70 -2.53 24.87
N GLU A 26 -4.98 -1.24 24.88
CA GLU A 26 -4.13 -0.25 24.21
C GLU A 26 -2.69 -0.37 24.69
N ARG A 27 -1.73 -0.24 23.75
CA ARG A 27 -0.31 -0.23 24.10
C ARG A 27 0.05 1.01 24.90
N THR A 28 0.92 0.82 25.90
CA THR A 28 1.61 1.93 26.55
C THR A 28 2.61 2.56 25.58
N ILE A 29 3.04 3.79 25.89
CA ILE A 29 4.07 4.45 25.07
C ILE A 29 5.40 3.68 25.07
N ASP A 30 5.74 3.04 26.17
CA ASP A 30 6.97 2.23 26.28
C ASP A 30 6.90 0.97 25.40
N GLU A 31 5.77 0.27 25.36
CA GLU A 31 5.56 -0.85 24.45
C GLU A 31 5.64 -0.43 22.97
N ILE A 32 5.11 0.76 22.65
CA ILE A 32 5.21 1.32 21.28
C ILE A 32 6.67 1.61 20.93
N LYS A 33 7.43 2.22 21.83
CA LYS A 33 8.85 2.52 21.63
C LYS A 33 9.68 1.24 21.43
N VAL A 34 9.48 0.25 22.29
CA VAL A 34 10.18 -1.04 22.21
C VAL A 34 9.90 -1.73 20.86
N GLU A 35 8.64 -1.80 20.46
CA GLU A 35 8.28 -2.42 19.16
C GLU A 35 8.81 -1.61 17.97
N THR A 36 8.78 -0.28 18.06
CA THR A 36 9.30 0.59 16.98
C THR A 36 10.81 0.40 16.81
N GLN A 37 11.58 0.43 17.91
CA GLN A 37 13.02 0.19 17.88
C GLN A 37 13.35 -1.20 17.33
N ALA A 38 12.65 -2.23 17.80
CA ALA A 38 12.83 -3.59 17.32
C ALA A 38 12.51 -3.77 15.82
N ARG A 39 11.56 -3.01 15.27
CA ARG A 39 11.30 -3.00 13.81
C ARG A 39 12.45 -2.35 13.04
N ALA A 40 13.00 -1.24 13.54
CA ALA A 40 14.14 -0.58 12.92
C ALA A 40 15.37 -1.49 12.87
N GLU A 41 15.70 -2.15 13.98
CA GLU A 41 16.83 -3.08 14.07
C GLU A 41 16.73 -4.27 13.10
N ARG A 42 15.50 -4.67 12.76
CA ARG A 42 15.24 -5.72 11.77
C ARG A 42 15.08 -5.19 10.34
N GLY A 43 15.13 -3.88 10.12
CA GLY A 43 14.80 -3.27 8.83
C GLY A 43 13.37 -3.55 8.37
N ALA A 44 12.43 -3.75 9.32
CA ALA A 44 11.07 -4.12 9.01
C ALA A 44 10.19 -2.90 8.70
N TYR A 45 9.24 -3.08 7.78
CA TYR A 45 8.23 -2.06 7.48
C TYR A 45 7.48 -1.59 8.76
N PRO A 46 7.21 -0.30 8.91
CA PRO A 46 7.43 0.83 7.99
C PRO A 46 8.79 1.52 8.14
N LEU A 47 9.72 0.96 8.88
CA LEU A 47 11.04 1.53 9.21
C LEU A 47 12.16 1.04 8.28
N THR A 48 11.82 0.44 7.16
CA THR A 48 12.80 -0.03 6.16
C THR A 48 13.70 1.12 5.69
N GLY A 49 15.02 0.91 5.80
CA GLY A 49 16.01 1.90 5.37
C GLY A 49 16.26 3.05 6.36
N LEU A 50 15.66 3.03 7.56
CA LEU A 50 16.02 3.93 8.65
C LEU A 50 17.20 3.38 9.47
N ASP A 51 18.10 4.27 9.91
CA ASP A 51 19.15 3.92 10.85
C ASP A 51 18.53 3.70 12.25
N PRO A 52 18.76 2.55 12.91
CA PRO A 52 18.29 2.31 14.27
C PRO A 52 18.76 3.37 15.30
N THR A 53 19.89 4.06 15.06
CA THR A 53 20.37 5.13 15.92
C THR A 53 19.47 6.38 15.82
N ASP A 54 19.06 6.76 14.60
CA ASP A 54 18.12 7.87 14.38
C ASP A 54 16.74 7.56 14.99
N VAL A 55 16.33 6.31 14.89
CA VAL A 55 15.07 5.83 15.52
C VAL A 55 15.15 5.96 17.04
N CYS A 56 16.25 5.52 17.66
CA CYS A 56 16.48 5.67 19.10
C CYS A 56 16.45 7.14 19.54
N GLU A 57 17.10 8.04 18.78
CA GLU A 57 17.10 9.47 19.03
C GLU A 57 15.69 10.08 18.99
N ALA A 58 14.89 9.76 17.98
CA ALA A 58 13.51 10.21 17.88
C ALA A 58 12.66 9.72 19.06
N LEU A 59 12.74 8.41 19.37
CA LEU A 59 11.98 7.79 20.45
C LEU A 59 12.34 8.33 21.83
N ALA A 60 13.58 8.79 22.07
CA ALA A 60 13.98 9.38 23.33
C ALA A 60 13.19 10.67 23.66
N ASN A 61 12.72 11.38 22.65
CA ASN A 61 11.98 12.63 22.76
C ASN A 61 10.45 12.47 22.84
N ILE A 62 9.94 11.26 22.71
CA ILE A 62 8.49 10.97 22.79
C ILE A 62 8.14 10.50 24.21
N LYS A 63 7.16 11.13 24.85
CA LYS A 63 6.74 10.82 26.22
C LYS A 63 5.30 10.33 26.30
N THR A 64 4.48 10.69 25.32
CA THR A 64 3.05 10.38 25.30
C THR A 64 2.66 9.73 23.97
N ARG A 65 1.38 9.38 23.82
CA ARG A 65 0.80 8.93 22.52
C ARG A 65 0.22 10.09 21.72
N ASP A 66 0.58 11.33 22.04
CA ASP A 66 0.16 12.48 21.29
C ASP A 66 0.78 12.44 19.89
N ARG A 67 -0.05 12.66 18.87
CA ARG A 67 0.34 12.54 17.46
C ARG A 67 1.26 13.64 16.99
N ASP A 68 1.08 14.84 17.54
CA ASP A 68 1.91 15.98 17.16
C ASP A 68 3.27 15.94 17.87
N GLU A 69 3.33 15.43 19.12
CA GLU A 69 4.58 15.09 19.79
C GLU A 69 5.36 14.01 19.01
N TRP A 70 4.66 12.95 18.56
CA TRP A 70 5.25 11.93 17.69
C TRP A 70 5.84 12.55 16.42
N ALA A 71 5.03 13.33 15.68
CA ALA A 71 5.46 13.94 14.43
C ALA A 71 6.65 14.92 14.63
N ALA A 72 6.63 15.71 15.71
CA ALA A 72 7.70 16.64 16.02
C ALA A 72 9.03 15.95 16.31
N ALA A 73 9.02 14.86 17.10
CA ALA A 73 10.22 14.11 17.46
C ALA A 73 10.91 13.51 16.23
N TRP A 74 10.15 12.86 15.35
CA TRP A 74 10.68 12.30 14.10
C TRP A 74 11.15 13.38 13.12
N SER A 75 10.37 14.47 12.99
CA SER A 75 10.72 15.58 12.10
C SER A 75 12.00 16.30 12.55
N ALA A 76 12.28 16.38 13.84
CA ALA A 76 13.51 17.00 14.34
C ALA A 76 14.76 16.25 13.85
N VAL A 77 14.71 14.91 13.83
CA VAL A 77 15.80 14.09 13.27
C VAL A 77 15.87 14.25 11.75
N ALA A 78 14.73 14.23 11.06
CA ALA A 78 14.64 14.41 9.62
C ALA A 78 15.20 15.74 9.13
N ASP A 79 14.87 16.84 9.82
CA ASP A 79 15.33 18.20 9.52
C ASP A 79 16.87 18.33 9.55
N ARG A 80 17.57 17.47 10.30
CA ARG A 80 19.04 17.39 10.27
C ARG A 80 19.55 16.91 8.91
N TYR A 81 18.90 15.90 8.35
CA TYR A 81 19.22 15.38 7.02
C TYR A 81 18.85 16.35 5.91
N ASP A 82 17.73 17.07 6.01
CA ASP A 82 17.38 18.13 5.05
C ASP A 82 18.43 19.23 5.02
N ARG A 83 18.92 19.67 6.19
CA ARG A 83 20.03 20.67 6.27
C ARG A 83 21.33 20.11 5.69
N ALA A 84 21.66 18.85 5.98
CA ALA A 84 22.85 18.20 5.42
C ALA A 84 22.76 18.06 3.90
N ALA A 85 21.58 17.73 3.38
CA ALA A 85 21.32 17.67 1.94
C ALA A 85 21.48 19.03 1.26
N ALA A 86 20.94 20.09 1.86
CA ALA A 86 21.06 21.46 1.34
C ALA A 86 22.51 21.96 1.30
N ALA A 87 23.34 21.57 2.28
CA ALA A 87 24.75 21.92 2.36
C ALA A 87 25.66 20.99 1.54
N ALA A 88 25.15 19.85 1.04
CA ALA A 88 25.97 18.87 0.32
C ALA A 88 26.51 19.41 -1.01
N THR A 89 27.82 19.21 -1.25
CA THR A 89 28.50 19.58 -2.50
C THR A 89 28.37 18.53 -3.59
N SER A 90 28.27 17.23 -3.23
CA SER A 90 28.07 16.16 -4.20
C SER A 90 26.58 15.85 -4.38
N MET A 91 26.19 15.51 -5.60
CA MET A 91 24.81 15.09 -5.92
C MET A 91 24.41 13.81 -5.20
N GLU A 92 25.33 12.87 -5.04
CA GLU A 92 25.10 11.62 -4.33
C GLU A 92 24.79 11.85 -2.85
N ASN A 93 25.60 12.64 -2.14
CA ASN A 93 25.34 12.97 -0.74
C ASN A 93 24.04 13.76 -0.57
N ARG A 94 23.75 14.69 -1.49
CA ARG A 94 22.49 15.43 -1.49
C ARG A 94 21.30 14.50 -1.60
N ARG A 95 21.32 13.59 -2.57
CA ARG A 95 20.29 12.60 -2.78
C ARG A 95 20.10 11.70 -1.57
N THR A 96 21.20 11.13 -1.06
CA THR A 96 21.17 10.21 0.10
C THR A 96 20.54 10.89 1.32
N ASN A 97 20.95 12.12 1.63
CA ASN A 97 20.41 12.86 2.76
C ASN A 97 18.92 13.22 2.57
N TYR A 98 18.48 13.68 1.38
CA TYR A 98 17.07 13.95 1.13
C TYR A 98 16.21 12.69 1.22
N LEU A 99 16.67 11.54 0.71
CA LEU A 99 15.94 10.31 0.83
C LEU A 99 15.87 9.80 2.27
N GLN A 100 16.89 10.05 3.09
CA GLN A 100 16.84 9.74 4.52
C GLN A 100 15.88 10.67 5.26
N ALA A 101 15.91 11.99 4.97
CA ALA A 101 14.93 12.95 5.50
C ALA A 101 13.49 12.53 5.14
N TRP A 102 13.24 12.17 3.87
CA TRP A 102 11.95 11.67 3.42
C TRP A 102 11.47 10.47 4.25
N ARG A 103 12.28 9.45 4.47
CA ARG A 103 11.87 8.25 5.23
C ARG A 103 11.49 8.60 6.67
N LEU A 104 12.24 9.49 7.31
CA LEU A 104 11.96 9.95 8.68
C LEU A 104 10.67 10.78 8.74
N HIS A 105 10.49 11.75 7.83
CA HIS A 105 9.24 12.52 7.72
C HIS A 105 8.05 11.66 7.34
N TYR A 106 8.24 10.66 6.47
CA TYR A 106 7.20 9.68 6.16
C TYR A 106 6.78 8.91 7.41
N PHE A 107 7.72 8.47 8.25
CA PHE A 107 7.37 7.78 9.48
C PHE A 107 6.78 8.73 10.54
N ALA A 108 7.15 9.99 10.53
CA ALA A 108 6.54 11.03 11.36
C ALA A 108 5.01 11.14 11.13
N GLN A 109 4.55 11.01 9.89
CA GLN A 109 3.12 11.05 9.54
C GLN A 109 2.42 9.68 9.59
N TRP A 110 3.17 8.56 9.67
CA TRP A 110 2.63 7.21 9.58
C TRP A 110 1.62 6.91 10.71
N PRO A 111 0.55 6.12 10.48
CA PRO A 111 0.15 5.50 9.20
C PRO A 111 -0.53 6.47 8.23
N VAL A 112 -1.16 7.54 8.72
CA VAL A 112 -1.77 8.61 7.94
C VAL A 112 -1.59 9.96 8.63
N ALA A 113 -1.68 11.05 7.86
CA ALA A 113 -1.54 12.42 8.36
C ALA A 113 -2.84 12.88 9.06
N ALA A 114 -3.17 12.27 10.21
CA ALA A 114 -4.42 12.47 10.94
C ALA A 114 -4.31 13.52 12.07
N SER A 115 -3.35 14.44 12.00
CA SER A 115 -3.21 15.59 12.92
C SER A 115 -2.37 16.68 12.25
N ALA A 116 -2.40 17.91 12.77
CA ALA A 116 -1.68 19.04 12.18
C ALA A 116 -0.16 18.81 12.09
N GLY A 117 0.46 18.24 13.12
CA GLY A 117 1.89 17.90 13.10
C GLY A 117 2.22 16.80 12.09
N LYS A 118 1.36 15.79 11.95
CA LYS A 118 1.52 14.74 10.94
C LYS A 118 1.33 15.26 9.50
N GLU A 119 0.39 16.18 9.28
CA GLU A 119 0.22 16.86 7.99
C GLU A 119 1.45 17.67 7.61
N ALA A 120 2.00 18.45 8.56
CA ALA A 120 3.23 19.20 8.34
C ALA A 120 4.42 18.28 8.02
N ALA A 121 4.53 17.15 8.71
CA ALA A 121 5.55 16.14 8.42
C ALA A 121 5.38 15.53 7.01
N TYR A 122 4.15 15.26 6.59
CA TYR A 122 3.88 14.74 5.26
C TYR A 122 4.28 15.73 4.16
N ILE A 123 3.98 17.01 4.33
CA ILE A 123 4.41 18.07 3.38
C ILE A 123 5.95 18.07 3.24
N LYS A 124 6.68 17.97 4.36
CA LYS A 124 8.14 17.87 4.33
C LYS A 124 8.63 16.57 3.67
N ALA A 125 7.94 15.44 3.90
CA ALA A 125 8.25 14.17 3.25
C ALA A 125 8.16 14.30 1.73
N LEU A 126 7.10 14.93 1.20
CA LEU A 126 6.92 15.17 -0.23
C LEU A 126 8.06 16.02 -0.82
N ASP A 127 8.41 17.11 -0.15
CA ASP A 127 9.49 18.01 -0.59
C ASP A 127 10.86 17.30 -0.63
N SER A 128 11.20 16.58 0.46
CA SER A 128 12.46 15.84 0.54
C SER A 128 12.51 14.70 -0.50
N PHE A 129 11.40 13.99 -0.74
CA PHE A 129 11.36 12.96 -1.78
C PHE A 129 11.60 13.53 -3.18
N VAL A 130 10.88 14.59 -3.54
CA VAL A 130 11.04 15.24 -4.86
C VAL A 130 12.47 15.74 -5.05
N LYS A 131 13.05 16.41 -4.05
CA LYS A 131 14.46 16.85 -4.10
C LYS A 131 15.45 15.68 -4.22
N GLY A 132 15.21 14.60 -3.48
CA GLY A 132 16.05 13.39 -3.52
C GLY A 132 15.96 12.61 -4.84
N THR A 133 14.92 12.83 -5.62
CA THR A 133 14.71 12.13 -6.90
C THR A 133 14.97 12.97 -8.15
N GLN A 134 15.34 14.27 -7.99
CA GLN A 134 15.57 15.19 -9.12
C GLN A 134 16.63 14.72 -10.13
N ALA A 135 17.65 13.99 -9.66
CA ALA A 135 18.78 13.54 -10.48
C ALA A 135 18.63 12.09 -10.98
N LEU A 136 17.42 11.51 -10.90
CA LEU A 136 17.18 10.16 -11.43
C LEU A 136 17.25 10.15 -12.97
N ASP A 137 17.87 9.11 -13.51
CA ASP A 137 17.90 8.81 -14.93
C ASP A 137 17.35 7.39 -15.15
N PRO A 138 16.28 7.20 -15.93
CA PRO A 138 15.37 8.24 -16.45
C PRO A 138 14.67 9.04 -15.33
N PRO A 139 14.20 10.27 -15.61
CA PRO A 139 13.66 11.17 -14.60
C PRO A 139 12.32 10.69 -14.04
N LEU A 140 12.07 10.98 -12.75
CA LEU A 140 10.76 10.86 -12.14
C LEU A 140 9.92 12.09 -12.46
N GLN A 141 8.78 11.91 -13.12
CA GLN A 141 7.85 13.00 -13.46
C GLN A 141 6.77 13.10 -12.38
N VAL A 142 6.61 14.29 -11.80
CA VAL A 142 5.45 14.61 -10.95
C VAL A 142 4.31 14.97 -11.89
N VAL A 143 3.29 14.13 -11.94
CA VAL A 143 2.14 14.28 -12.83
C VAL A 143 0.95 14.80 -12.04
N ARG A 144 0.24 15.78 -12.60
CA ARG A 144 -1.03 16.29 -12.08
C ARG A 144 -2.11 16.08 -13.12
N ILE A 145 -3.19 15.40 -12.74
CA ILE A 145 -4.31 15.07 -13.62
C ILE A 145 -5.53 15.78 -13.05
N PRO A 146 -6.17 16.72 -13.79
CA PRO A 146 -7.39 17.39 -13.33
C PRO A 146 -8.51 16.38 -13.07
N PHE A 147 -9.15 16.51 -11.89
CA PHE A 147 -10.22 15.65 -11.45
C PHE A 147 -11.15 16.35 -10.45
N GLU A 148 -12.42 16.55 -10.80
CA GLU A 148 -13.48 17.09 -9.94
C GLU A 148 -13.09 18.38 -9.17
N GLY A 149 -12.42 19.32 -9.85
CA GLY A 149 -11.98 20.60 -9.26
C GLY A 149 -10.67 20.53 -8.45
N ASN A 150 -10.04 19.36 -8.36
CA ASN A 150 -8.74 19.11 -7.73
C ASN A 150 -7.79 18.45 -8.73
N ASP A 151 -6.57 18.13 -8.27
CA ASP A 151 -5.61 17.32 -9.02
C ASP A 151 -5.43 15.94 -8.39
N ILE A 152 -5.38 14.92 -9.24
CA ILE A 152 -4.74 13.64 -8.89
C ILE A 152 -3.24 13.83 -9.05
N VAL A 153 -2.47 13.57 -8.00
CA VAL A 153 -1.00 13.71 -8.05
C VAL A 153 -0.35 12.33 -8.01
N GLY A 154 0.46 12.03 -9.02
CA GLY A 154 1.18 10.76 -9.12
C GLY A 154 2.61 10.93 -9.62
N TYR A 155 3.38 9.85 -9.55
CA TYR A 155 4.75 9.77 -10.04
C TYR A 155 4.84 8.82 -11.22
N LEU A 156 5.16 9.36 -12.39
CA LEU A 156 5.40 8.58 -13.61
C LEU A 156 6.90 8.45 -13.83
N ARG A 157 7.35 7.22 -14.09
CA ARG A 157 8.70 6.96 -14.56
C ARG A 157 8.65 5.95 -15.69
N LEU A 158 9.21 6.33 -16.82
CA LEU A 158 9.27 5.51 -18.02
C LEU A 158 10.73 5.07 -18.24
N PRO A 159 10.97 3.89 -18.85
CA PRO A 159 12.30 3.52 -19.29
C PRO A 159 12.83 4.54 -20.32
N PRO A 160 14.14 4.52 -20.64
CA PRO A 160 14.70 5.38 -21.69
C PRO A 160 13.88 5.28 -22.97
N ALA A 161 13.83 6.40 -23.72
CA ALA A 161 12.99 6.48 -24.93
C ALA A 161 13.26 5.31 -25.89
N THR A 162 12.21 4.56 -26.21
CA THR A 162 12.21 3.44 -27.15
C THR A 162 11.50 3.84 -28.44
N ALA A 163 11.72 3.09 -29.52
CA ALA A 163 11.04 3.30 -30.80
C ALA A 163 9.54 2.94 -30.75
N ARG A 164 9.06 2.30 -29.66
CA ARG A 164 7.68 1.85 -29.47
C ARG A 164 7.14 2.33 -28.15
N PRO A 165 5.82 2.56 -28.03
CA PRO A 165 5.18 2.82 -26.75
C PRO A 165 5.45 1.70 -25.73
N VAL A 166 5.69 2.06 -24.48
CA VAL A 166 6.07 1.13 -23.41
C VAL A 166 4.86 0.67 -22.59
N PRO A 167 4.88 -0.55 -22.05
CA PRO A 167 3.90 -0.97 -21.05
C PRO A 167 4.08 -0.23 -19.73
N VAL A 168 2.98 -0.10 -18.96
CA VAL A 168 3.01 0.60 -17.67
C VAL A 168 2.26 -0.19 -16.60
N VAL A 169 2.81 -0.18 -15.39
CA VAL A 169 2.14 -0.64 -14.17
C VAL A 169 1.62 0.57 -13.41
N LEU A 170 0.29 0.65 -13.22
CA LEU A 170 -0.36 1.58 -12.29
C LEU A 170 -0.28 0.99 -10.88
N ALA A 171 0.60 1.54 -10.06
CA ALA A 171 0.84 1.10 -8.69
C ALA A 171 -0.03 1.90 -7.71
N VAL A 172 -0.89 1.23 -6.95
CA VAL A 172 -1.85 1.84 -6.01
C VAL A 172 -1.45 1.49 -4.57
N SER A 173 -1.20 2.51 -3.75
CA SER A 173 -0.79 2.34 -2.36
C SER A 173 -1.90 1.78 -1.46
N GLY A 174 -1.50 1.18 -0.34
CA GLY A 174 -2.39 0.75 0.74
C GLY A 174 -2.82 1.92 1.65
N LEU A 175 -3.34 1.57 2.84
CA LEU A 175 -3.78 2.55 3.84
C LEU A 175 -2.60 3.40 4.35
N ASP A 176 -1.49 2.76 4.66
CA ASP A 176 -0.36 3.33 5.39
C ASP A 176 0.91 3.49 4.55
N SER A 177 0.96 2.97 3.32
CA SER A 177 1.99 3.29 2.32
C SER A 177 1.59 4.50 1.46
N ARG A 178 2.57 5.06 0.78
CA ARG A 178 2.39 6.24 -0.09
C ARG A 178 3.01 5.98 -1.46
N LYS A 179 2.62 6.79 -2.45
CA LYS A 179 3.18 6.74 -3.80
C LYS A 179 4.71 6.85 -3.83
N GLU A 180 5.32 7.54 -2.85
CA GLU A 180 6.77 7.64 -2.68
C GLU A 180 7.41 6.26 -2.45
N ASN A 181 6.81 5.44 -1.55
CA ASN A 181 7.27 4.08 -1.28
C ASN A 181 7.17 3.18 -2.51
N LEU A 182 6.05 3.34 -3.27
CA LEU A 182 5.85 2.61 -4.51
C LEU A 182 6.88 3.04 -5.57
N ALA A 183 7.09 4.35 -5.76
CA ALA A 183 8.02 4.87 -6.74
C ALA A 183 9.47 4.38 -6.49
N GLU A 184 9.88 4.22 -5.23
CA GLU A 184 11.16 3.62 -4.87
C GLU A 184 11.20 2.12 -5.24
N SER A 185 10.17 1.36 -4.86
CA SER A 185 10.13 -0.09 -5.06
C SER A 185 9.98 -0.50 -6.54
N TYR A 186 9.14 0.21 -7.29
CA TYR A 186 8.81 -0.10 -8.68
C TYR A 186 9.88 0.33 -9.69
N ALA A 187 10.92 1.05 -9.26
CA ALA A 187 12.05 1.39 -10.12
C ALA A 187 12.71 0.15 -10.77
N ALA A 188 12.60 -1.03 -10.16
CA ALA A 188 13.09 -2.28 -10.73
C ALA A 188 12.38 -2.71 -12.03
N LEU A 189 11.17 -2.22 -12.31
CA LEU A 189 10.45 -2.51 -13.57
C LEU A 189 11.15 -1.89 -14.79
N LEU A 190 11.87 -0.79 -14.60
CA LEU A 190 12.60 -0.13 -15.68
C LEU A 190 13.68 -1.04 -16.30
N GLU A 191 14.25 -1.97 -15.52
CA GLU A 191 15.21 -2.97 -15.96
C GLU A 191 14.58 -3.98 -16.96
N HIS A 192 13.25 -3.97 -17.07
CA HIS A 192 12.46 -4.83 -17.96
C HIS A 192 11.69 -4.05 -19.02
N ASP A 193 12.09 -2.80 -19.30
CA ASP A 193 11.43 -1.90 -20.24
C ASP A 193 9.95 -1.63 -19.92
N VAL A 194 9.57 -1.70 -18.64
CA VAL A 194 8.23 -1.42 -18.13
C VAL A 194 8.26 -0.14 -17.31
N GLY A 195 7.41 0.83 -17.66
CA GLY A 195 7.20 2.03 -16.85
C GLY A 195 6.28 1.78 -15.66
N PHE A 196 6.21 2.74 -14.75
CA PHE A 196 5.23 2.70 -13.66
C PHE A 196 4.62 4.08 -13.41
N PHE A 197 3.38 4.08 -12.95
CA PHE A 197 2.68 5.24 -12.43
C PHE A 197 2.26 4.95 -10.98
N ALA A 198 2.92 5.58 -10.02
CA ALA A 198 2.65 5.38 -8.59
C ALA A 198 1.69 6.45 -8.06
N ILE A 199 0.63 6.01 -7.37
CA ILE A 199 -0.35 6.91 -6.77
C ILE A 199 -0.73 6.50 -5.35
N ASP A 200 -1.23 7.48 -4.61
CA ASP A 200 -1.92 7.23 -3.35
C ASP A 200 -3.31 6.66 -3.61
N GLY A 201 -3.68 5.60 -2.89
CA GLY A 201 -5.04 5.06 -2.95
C GLY A 201 -6.08 6.08 -2.44
N PRO A 202 -7.35 5.96 -2.85
CA PRO A 202 -8.42 6.81 -2.34
C PRO A 202 -8.38 6.98 -0.83
N GLY A 203 -8.51 8.21 -0.35
CA GLY A 203 -8.47 8.60 1.06
C GLY A 203 -7.08 8.77 1.66
N THR A 204 -6.01 8.38 0.97
CA THR A 204 -4.65 8.47 1.52
C THR A 204 -3.80 9.51 0.79
N GLY A 205 -2.74 9.99 1.44
CA GLY A 205 -1.75 10.89 0.86
C GLY A 205 -2.35 12.10 0.15
N GLN A 206 -2.05 12.25 -1.14
CA GLN A 206 -2.56 13.33 -1.99
C GLN A 206 -3.77 12.90 -2.85
N SER A 207 -4.50 11.85 -2.46
CA SER A 207 -5.73 11.48 -3.17
C SER A 207 -6.78 12.58 -3.02
N PRO A 208 -7.41 13.05 -4.13
CA PRO A 208 -8.45 14.09 -4.07
C PRO A 208 -9.80 13.60 -3.54
N VAL A 209 -9.97 12.31 -3.34
CA VAL A 209 -11.22 11.70 -2.86
C VAL A 209 -10.98 10.81 -1.65
N LYS A 210 -11.96 10.76 -0.74
CA LYS A 210 -11.99 9.79 0.34
C LYS A 210 -12.47 8.42 -0.14
N VAL A 211 -12.24 7.39 0.69
CA VAL A 211 -12.74 6.04 0.45
C VAL A 211 -14.26 6.03 0.45
N SER A 212 -14.84 5.61 -0.65
CA SER A 212 -16.29 5.38 -0.81
C SER A 212 -16.52 4.30 -1.87
N PRO A 213 -17.73 3.74 -1.97
CA PRO A 213 -18.02 2.73 -3.01
C PRO A 213 -17.77 3.18 -4.45
N THR A 214 -17.69 4.47 -4.72
CA THR A 214 -17.49 5.04 -6.06
C THR A 214 -16.11 5.69 -6.24
N ALA A 215 -15.21 5.56 -5.28
CA ALA A 215 -13.91 6.23 -5.35
C ALA A 215 -12.95 5.63 -6.41
N ASP A 216 -13.26 4.44 -6.96
CA ASP A 216 -12.56 3.86 -8.11
C ASP A 216 -12.56 4.77 -9.35
N ARG A 217 -13.49 5.72 -9.47
CA ARG A 217 -13.52 6.70 -10.57
C ARG A 217 -12.24 7.53 -10.70
N VAL A 218 -11.52 7.76 -9.60
CA VAL A 218 -10.22 8.44 -9.65
C VAL A 218 -9.18 7.59 -10.37
N LEU A 219 -9.23 6.27 -10.19
CA LEU A 219 -8.32 5.32 -10.84
C LEU A 219 -8.68 5.13 -12.32
N SER A 220 -9.97 5.10 -12.64
CA SER A 220 -10.45 5.09 -14.03
C SER A 220 -9.96 6.33 -14.79
N ARG A 221 -9.98 7.52 -14.18
CA ARG A 221 -9.43 8.75 -14.78
C ARG A 221 -7.92 8.66 -15.03
N ILE A 222 -7.18 7.98 -14.15
CA ILE A 222 -5.75 7.75 -14.37
C ILE A 222 -5.53 6.80 -15.55
N ILE A 223 -6.34 5.75 -15.68
CA ILE A 223 -6.27 4.83 -16.83
C ILE A 223 -6.56 5.56 -18.14
N ASP A 224 -7.52 6.52 -18.16
CA ASP A 224 -7.75 7.40 -19.31
C ASP A 224 -6.49 8.19 -19.66
N TYR A 225 -5.91 8.88 -18.66
CA TYR A 225 -4.70 9.68 -18.83
C TYR A 225 -3.52 8.85 -19.37
N LEU A 226 -3.30 7.64 -18.82
CA LEU A 226 -2.24 6.76 -19.31
C LEU A 226 -2.49 6.32 -20.76
N GLY A 227 -3.75 6.04 -21.11
CA GLY A 227 -4.14 5.66 -22.47
C GLY A 227 -4.03 6.79 -23.50
N GLU A 228 -4.05 8.06 -23.07
CA GLU A 228 -3.90 9.23 -23.94
C GLU A 228 -2.43 9.59 -24.23
N ARG A 229 -1.48 9.01 -23.50
CA ARG A 229 -0.05 9.32 -23.66
C ARG A 229 0.57 8.53 -24.80
N ARG A 230 1.25 9.23 -25.70
CA ARG A 230 1.89 8.63 -26.88
C ARG A 230 3.03 7.67 -26.56
N GLU A 231 3.68 7.86 -25.39
CA GLU A 231 4.81 7.04 -24.95
C GLU A 231 4.34 5.72 -24.29
N ILE A 232 3.05 5.59 -23.99
CA ILE A 232 2.47 4.44 -23.29
C ILE A 232 1.59 3.64 -24.24
N ASP A 233 1.72 2.31 -24.17
CA ASP A 233 0.83 1.42 -24.91
C ASP A 233 -0.47 1.21 -24.12
N PRO A 234 -1.62 1.73 -24.59
CA PRO A 234 -2.89 1.64 -23.87
C PRO A 234 -3.43 0.21 -23.72
N LYS A 235 -2.90 -0.74 -24.51
CA LYS A 235 -3.26 -2.16 -24.42
C LYS A 235 -2.39 -2.95 -23.44
N ARG A 236 -1.35 -2.32 -22.90
CA ARG A 236 -0.38 -2.94 -21.98
C ARG A 236 -0.30 -2.18 -20.67
N ILE A 237 -1.46 -1.98 -20.03
CA ILE A 237 -1.59 -1.39 -18.68
C ILE A 237 -1.96 -2.51 -17.72
N ILE A 238 -1.17 -2.66 -16.66
CA ILE A 238 -1.46 -3.51 -15.49
C ILE A 238 -1.75 -2.60 -14.30
N VAL A 239 -2.67 -3.00 -13.42
CA VAL A 239 -2.84 -2.40 -12.10
C VAL A 239 -2.19 -3.31 -11.06
N HIS A 240 -1.39 -2.73 -10.16
CA HIS A 240 -0.88 -3.44 -9.00
C HIS A 240 -1.30 -2.72 -7.72
N GLY A 241 -2.16 -3.36 -6.93
CA GLY A 241 -2.67 -2.84 -5.67
C GLY A 241 -2.10 -3.58 -4.46
N VAL A 242 -1.66 -2.81 -3.45
CA VAL A 242 -1.04 -3.35 -2.22
C VAL A 242 -1.99 -3.14 -1.05
N SER A 243 -2.33 -4.20 -0.28
CA SER A 243 -3.21 -4.13 0.89
C SER A 243 -4.56 -3.48 0.55
N PHE A 244 -4.91 -2.35 1.15
CA PHE A 244 -6.12 -1.61 0.79
C PHE A 244 -6.12 -1.13 -0.67
N GLY A 245 -4.94 -0.88 -1.28
CA GLY A 245 -4.79 -0.72 -2.72
C GLY A 245 -5.16 -1.97 -3.52
N GLY A 246 -4.98 -3.15 -2.92
CA GLY A 246 -5.43 -4.44 -3.49
C GLY A 246 -6.94 -4.53 -3.64
N TYR A 247 -7.72 -3.92 -2.74
CA TYR A 247 -9.16 -3.77 -2.90
C TYR A 247 -9.51 -3.03 -4.20
N TRP A 248 -8.84 -1.90 -4.43
CA TRP A 248 -9.02 -1.13 -5.65
C TRP A 248 -8.60 -1.92 -6.89
N GLY A 249 -7.46 -2.62 -6.82
CA GLY A 249 -7.03 -3.50 -7.89
C GLY A 249 -8.05 -4.58 -8.22
N ALA A 250 -8.58 -5.27 -7.20
CA ALA A 250 -9.63 -6.30 -7.38
C ALA A 250 -10.91 -5.71 -7.99
N LYS A 251 -11.30 -4.49 -7.60
CA LYS A 251 -12.45 -3.80 -8.18
C LYS A 251 -12.21 -3.42 -9.64
N LEU A 252 -11.05 -2.83 -9.94
CA LEU A 252 -10.67 -2.44 -11.30
C LEU A 252 -10.55 -3.64 -12.25
N ALA A 253 -10.14 -4.80 -11.75
CA ALA A 253 -10.13 -6.02 -12.55
C ALA A 253 -11.50 -6.39 -13.12
N ILE A 254 -12.58 -5.89 -12.51
CA ILE A 254 -13.95 -6.10 -12.92
C ILE A 254 -14.46 -4.91 -13.75
N VAL A 255 -14.37 -3.70 -13.20
CA VAL A 255 -14.99 -2.51 -13.82
C VAL A 255 -14.20 -1.99 -15.02
N GLU A 256 -12.91 -2.28 -15.09
CA GLU A 256 -11.98 -1.87 -16.16
C GLU A 256 -11.41 -3.05 -16.95
N LYS A 257 -12.06 -4.21 -16.89
CA LYS A 257 -11.55 -5.49 -17.44
C LYS A 257 -11.14 -5.41 -18.91
N ASP A 258 -11.82 -4.58 -19.70
CA ASP A 258 -11.57 -4.47 -21.15
C ASP A 258 -10.41 -3.51 -21.50
N ARG A 259 -9.96 -2.72 -20.50
CA ARG A 259 -8.86 -1.74 -20.67
C ARG A 259 -7.56 -2.20 -20.02
N LEU A 260 -7.62 -3.18 -19.14
CA LEU A 260 -6.46 -3.68 -18.40
C LEU A 260 -5.95 -4.99 -18.98
N ARG A 261 -4.64 -5.08 -19.15
CA ARG A 261 -3.97 -6.33 -19.56
C ARG A 261 -3.95 -7.36 -18.43
N GLY A 262 -3.97 -6.91 -17.19
CA GLY A 262 -4.01 -7.74 -16.00
C GLY A 262 -3.98 -6.92 -14.71
N VAL A 263 -4.14 -7.60 -13.60
CA VAL A 263 -4.12 -7.00 -12.26
C VAL A 263 -3.31 -7.86 -11.30
N VAL A 264 -2.45 -7.25 -10.49
CA VAL A 264 -1.80 -7.88 -9.34
C VAL A 264 -2.42 -7.33 -8.07
N VAL A 265 -2.81 -8.19 -7.14
CA VAL A 265 -3.36 -7.79 -5.84
C VAL A 265 -2.64 -8.50 -4.70
N GLN A 266 -2.11 -7.73 -3.76
CA GLN A 266 -1.47 -8.27 -2.56
C GLN A 266 -2.39 -8.08 -1.35
N SER A 267 -2.78 -9.18 -0.71
CA SER A 267 -3.70 -9.22 0.43
C SER A 267 -4.92 -8.30 0.23
N PRO A 268 -5.72 -8.49 -0.86
CA PRO A 268 -6.85 -7.62 -1.15
C PRO A 268 -8.02 -7.90 -0.20
N PRO A 269 -8.51 -6.92 0.58
CA PRO A 269 -9.80 -7.05 1.24
C PRO A 269 -10.92 -6.99 0.18
N VAL A 270 -11.89 -7.90 0.21
CA VAL A 270 -12.97 -7.90 -0.79
C VAL A 270 -14.37 -8.02 -0.20
N HIS A 271 -14.52 -8.66 0.97
CA HIS A 271 -15.81 -8.85 1.64
C HIS A 271 -15.71 -8.96 3.16
N GLY A 272 -15.08 -10.03 3.67
CA GLY A 272 -15.03 -10.36 5.10
C GLY A 272 -14.35 -9.27 5.93
N PHE A 273 -13.32 -8.66 5.40
CA PHE A 273 -12.64 -7.49 5.99
C PHE A 273 -13.60 -6.35 6.33
N PHE A 274 -14.61 -6.13 5.53
CA PHE A 274 -15.57 -5.04 5.67
C PHE A 274 -16.77 -5.38 6.56
N GLN A 275 -16.87 -6.62 7.07
CA GLN A 275 -18.02 -7.01 7.88
C GLN A 275 -17.89 -6.49 9.32
N PRO A 276 -19.00 -6.10 9.96
CA PRO A 276 -19.02 -5.51 11.30
C PRO A 276 -18.23 -6.32 12.34
N ASP A 277 -18.37 -7.64 12.33
CA ASP A 277 -17.70 -8.51 13.30
C ASP A 277 -16.18 -8.48 13.13
N PHE A 278 -15.68 -8.52 11.87
CA PHE A 278 -14.24 -8.42 11.61
C PHE A 278 -13.69 -7.04 11.97
N VAL A 279 -14.42 -5.96 11.64
CA VAL A 279 -14.02 -4.60 11.98
C VAL A 279 -13.85 -4.46 13.50
N ARG A 280 -14.85 -4.92 14.28
CA ARG A 280 -14.81 -4.82 15.75
C ARG A 280 -13.73 -5.72 16.39
N SER A 281 -13.65 -6.98 15.97
CA SER A 281 -12.79 -7.97 16.62
C SER A 281 -11.32 -7.92 16.19
N SER A 282 -11.04 -7.49 14.96
CA SER A 282 -9.71 -7.61 14.37
C SER A 282 -9.13 -6.28 13.91
N LEU A 283 -9.91 -5.48 13.17
CA LEU A 283 -9.37 -4.29 12.54
C LEU A 283 -9.09 -3.17 13.53
N LEU A 284 -10.07 -2.82 14.40
CA LEU A 284 -9.93 -1.73 15.36
C LEU A 284 -8.93 -2.04 16.48
N GLY A 285 -8.64 -3.32 16.74
CA GLY A 285 -7.64 -3.77 17.71
C GLY A 285 -6.29 -4.16 17.10
N ASN A 286 -6.06 -3.90 15.80
CA ASN A 286 -4.87 -4.36 15.11
C ASN A 286 -3.59 -3.71 15.65
N ARG A 287 -2.65 -4.55 16.13
CA ARG A 287 -1.42 -4.08 16.78
C ARG A 287 -0.29 -3.76 15.80
N GLU A 288 -0.42 -4.05 14.52
CA GLU A 288 0.61 -3.74 13.52
C GLU A 288 0.73 -2.22 13.27
N TYR A 289 -0.33 -1.47 13.50
CA TYR A 289 -0.37 0.00 13.38
C TYR A 289 0.09 0.76 14.64
N LEU A 290 0.78 0.10 15.54
CA LEU A 290 1.27 0.66 16.79
C LEU A 290 0.14 1.21 17.67
N PHE A 291 -0.44 2.38 17.36
CA PHE A 291 -1.49 3.00 18.17
C PHE A 291 -2.53 3.81 17.37
N ASP A 292 -2.34 4.02 16.07
CA ASP A 292 -3.12 5.00 15.28
C ASP A 292 -4.09 4.40 14.25
N ILE A 293 -4.49 3.13 14.38
CA ILE A 293 -5.35 2.48 13.37
C ILE A 293 -6.74 3.11 13.28
N VAL A 294 -7.38 3.41 14.42
CA VAL A 294 -8.72 4.00 14.43
C VAL A 294 -8.72 5.40 13.81
N PRO A 295 -7.87 6.36 14.26
CA PRO A 295 -7.75 7.65 13.60
C PRO A 295 -7.42 7.57 12.11
N ALA A 296 -6.60 6.58 11.70
CA ALA A 296 -6.29 6.36 10.31
C ALA A 296 -7.55 6.10 9.48
N PHE A 297 -8.40 5.14 9.89
CA PHE A 297 -9.63 4.86 9.16
C PHE A 297 -10.63 6.00 9.19
N LEU A 298 -10.80 6.69 10.34
CA LEU A 298 -11.71 7.84 10.45
C LEU A 298 -11.31 8.98 9.50
N SER A 299 -10.02 9.19 9.28
CA SER A 299 -9.54 10.25 8.40
C SER A 299 -9.73 9.95 6.91
N VAL A 300 -9.64 8.68 6.50
CA VAL A 300 -9.62 8.30 5.08
C VAL A 300 -10.98 7.90 4.50
N VAL A 301 -11.95 7.48 5.34
CA VAL A 301 -13.26 7.02 4.89
C VAL A 301 -14.26 8.18 4.85
N GLU A 302 -15.07 8.25 3.78
CA GLU A 302 -16.07 9.31 3.61
C GLU A 302 -17.24 9.13 4.59
N GLY A 303 -17.67 10.24 5.23
CA GLY A 303 -18.83 10.23 6.11
C GLY A 303 -18.67 9.47 7.44
N VAL A 304 -17.42 9.23 7.86
CA VAL A 304 -17.09 8.49 9.09
C VAL A 304 -16.40 9.43 10.07
N GLU A 305 -16.94 9.53 11.28
CA GLU A 305 -16.40 10.33 12.37
C GLU A 305 -16.10 9.49 13.63
N THR A 306 -16.76 8.36 13.78
CA THR A 306 -16.61 7.45 14.93
C THR A 306 -16.31 6.01 14.48
N ALA A 307 -15.83 5.19 15.41
CA ALA A 307 -15.64 3.76 15.17
C ALA A 307 -16.95 3.04 14.81
N ASP A 308 -18.09 3.46 15.39
CA ASP A 308 -19.40 2.90 15.06
C ASP A 308 -19.86 3.31 13.65
N ASP A 309 -19.52 4.52 13.20
CA ASP A 309 -19.75 4.92 11.80
C ASP A 309 -18.95 4.03 10.85
N LEU A 310 -17.69 3.76 11.19
CA LEU A 310 -16.84 2.86 10.39
C LEU A 310 -17.47 1.48 10.25
N VAL A 311 -17.92 0.90 11.36
CA VAL A 311 -18.61 -0.41 11.37
C VAL A 311 -19.88 -0.41 10.51
N ARG A 312 -20.60 0.70 10.45
CA ARG A 312 -21.82 0.86 9.65
C ARG A 312 -21.52 1.08 8.16
N GLU A 313 -20.48 1.86 7.84
CA GLU A 313 -20.18 2.27 6.46
C GLU A 313 -19.32 1.23 5.70
N PHE A 314 -18.42 0.52 6.37
CA PHE A 314 -17.52 -0.45 5.75
C PHE A 314 -18.23 -1.54 4.93
N PRO A 315 -19.37 -2.12 5.35
CA PRO A 315 -20.07 -3.12 4.54
C PRO A 315 -20.42 -2.65 3.13
N LYS A 316 -20.59 -1.34 2.91
CA LYS A 316 -20.86 -0.77 1.58
C LYS A 316 -19.67 -0.90 0.61
N LEU A 317 -18.45 -1.07 1.14
CA LEU A 317 -17.24 -1.28 0.35
C LEU A 317 -17.09 -2.74 -0.11
N SER A 318 -17.82 -3.69 0.49
CA SER A 318 -17.77 -5.09 0.07
C SER A 318 -18.09 -5.25 -1.42
N LEU A 319 -17.18 -5.86 -2.19
CA LEU A 319 -17.42 -6.15 -3.61
C LEU A 319 -18.62 -7.09 -3.81
N MET A 320 -18.92 -7.94 -2.82
CA MET A 320 -20.14 -8.74 -2.81
C MET A 320 -21.37 -7.87 -2.66
N ALA A 321 -21.40 -6.95 -1.70
CA ALA A 321 -22.53 -6.03 -1.48
C ALA A 321 -22.76 -5.12 -2.68
N GLN A 322 -21.70 -4.75 -3.41
CA GLN A 322 -21.78 -3.98 -4.66
C GLN A 322 -22.20 -4.83 -5.87
N GLY A 323 -22.43 -6.14 -5.70
CA GLY A 323 -22.80 -7.06 -6.78
C GLY A 323 -21.70 -7.23 -7.84
N LEU A 324 -20.44 -7.06 -7.45
CA LEU A 324 -19.28 -7.15 -8.34
C LEU A 324 -18.66 -8.55 -8.34
N LEU A 325 -18.56 -9.22 -7.18
CA LEU A 325 -18.05 -10.59 -7.12
C LEU A 325 -18.91 -11.53 -7.99
N GLY A 326 -18.23 -12.35 -8.78
CA GLY A 326 -18.88 -13.24 -9.75
C GLY A 326 -19.02 -12.66 -11.16
N LYS A 327 -18.79 -11.35 -11.36
CA LYS A 327 -18.74 -10.78 -12.71
C LYS A 327 -17.41 -11.12 -13.41
N PRO A 328 -17.39 -11.08 -14.77
CA PRO A 328 -16.17 -11.27 -15.55
C PRO A 328 -15.02 -10.36 -15.10
N THR A 329 -13.80 -10.90 -15.11
CA THR A 329 -12.59 -10.16 -14.72
C THR A 329 -11.53 -10.21 -15.81
N THR A 330 -10.54 -9.28 -15.75
CA THR A 330 -9.27 -9.44 -16.47
C THR A 330 -8.38 -10.48 -15.78
N SER A 331 -7.27 -10.87 -16.42
CA SER A 331 -6.22 -11.72 -15.83
C SER A 331 -5.76 -11.21 -14.48
N MET A 332 -5.52 -12.07 -13.50
CA MET A 332 -5.19 -11.65 -12.15
C MET A 332 -4.13 -12.55 -11.50
N LEU A 333 -3.17 -11.92 -10.78
CA LEU A 333 -2.32 -12.58 -9.80
C LEU A 333 -2.75 -12.16 -8.40
N VAL A 334 -3.08 -13.14 -7.55
CA VAL A 334 -3.45 -12.92 -6.15
C VAL A 334 -2.32 -13.38 -5.24
N ILE A 335 -1.84 -12.49 -4.37
CA ILE A 335 -0.75 -12.75 -3.43
C ILE A 335 -1.29 -12.60 -2.00
N ALA A 336 -1.01 -13.56 -1.12
CA ALA A 336 -1.41 -13.48 0.28
C ALA A 336 -0.55 -14.37 1.19
N GLY A 337 -0.66 -14.14 2.49
CA GLY A 337 -0.14 -15.03 3.53
C GLY A 337 -1.26 -15.69 4.31
N VAL A 338 -1.08 -16.96 4.66
CA VAL A 338 -2.08 -17.71 5.46
C VAL A 338 -2.24 -17.12 6.88
N ASN A 339 -1.16 -16.51 7.41
CA ASN A 339 -1.14 -15.90 8.75
C ASN A 339 -1.39 -14.38 8.72
N ASP A 340 -2.07 -13.87 7.68
CA ASP A 340 -2.43 -12.46 7.58
C ASP A 340 -3.43 -12.09 8.69
N THR A 341 -3.06 -11.14 9.56
CA THR A 341 -3.88 -10.64 10.66
C THR A 341 -4.67 -9.39 10.30
N GLN A 342 -4.42 -8.82 9.12
CA GLN A 342 -5.06 -7.59 8.66
C GLN A 342 -6.19 -7.87 7.67
N VAL A 343 -6.00 -8.85 6.78
CA VAL A 343 -7.00 -9.26 5.79
C VAL A 343 -7.32 -10.74 5.97
N PRO A 344 -8.59 -11.12 6.17
CA PRO A 344 -8.95 -12.50 6.39
C PRO A 344 -8.68 -13.35 5.15
N ILE A 345 -8.08 -14.53 5.32
CA ILE A 345 -7.76 -15.44 4.21
C ILE A 345 -9.03 -15.88 3.43
N SER A 346 -10.20 -15.81 4.05
CA SER A 346 -11.49 -16.04 3.37
C SER A 346 -11.75 -15.06 2.23
N ASP A 347 -11.26 -13.82 2.31
CA ASP A 347 -11.38 -12.84 1.23
C ASP A 347 -10.57 -13.28 0.01
N ILE A 348 -9.41 -13.86 0.24
CA ILE A 348 -8.55 -14.39 -0.81
C ILE A 348 -9.22 -15.60 -1.50
N ASP A 349 -9.72 -16.56 -0.72
CA ASP A 349 -10.44 -17.72 -1.25
C ASP A 349 -11.68 -17.29 -2.06
N MET A 350 -12.44 -16.32 -1.55
CA MET A 350 -13.61 -15.76 -2.23
C MET A 350 -13.23 -15.12 -3.58
N LEU A 351 -12.17 -14.33 -3.62
CA LEU A 351 -11.69 -13.68 -4.84
C LEU A 351 -11.19 -14.70 -5.87
N LEU A 352 -10.44 -15.71 -5.43
CA LEU A 352 -9.94 -16.77 -6.31
C LEU A 352 -11.07 -17.57 -6.98
N ARG A 353 -12.20 -17.77 -6.27
CA ARG A 353 -13.38 -18.49 -6.78
C ARG A 353 -14.34 -17.62 -7.58
N SER A 354 -14.15 -16.30 -7.60
CA SER A 354 -15.04 -15.36 -8.30
C SER A 354 -14.64 -15.18 -9.78
N GLY A 355 -15.59 -14.67 -10.58
CA GLY A 355 -15.35 -14.34 -11.99
C GLY A 355 -15.39 -15.56 -12.92
N ASP A 356 -14.95 -15.35 -14.16
CA ASP A 356 -15.11 -16.27 -15.29
C ASP A 356 -13.77 -16.79 -15.86
N VAL A 357 -12.63 -16.27 -15.41
CA VAL A 357 -11.31 -16.68 -15.86
C VAL A 357 -10.47 -17.26 -14.73
N PRO A 358 -9.57 -18.23 -15.02
CA PRO A 358 -8.59 -18.71 -14.06
C PRO A 358 -7.71 -17.57 -13.55
N LYS A 359 -7.32 -17.63 -12.28
CA LYS A 359 -6.40 -16.68 -11.64
C LYS A 359 -5.13 -17.38 -11.22
N ASP A 360 -3.99 -16.68 -11.38
CA ASP A 360 -2.75 -17.09 -10.76
C ASP A 360 -2.78 -16.75 -9.27
N ALA A 361 -2.20 -17.59 -8.42
CA ALA A 361 -2.11 -17.36 -6.99
C ALA A 361 -0.73 -17.71 -6.46
N TRP A 362 -0.22 -16.85 -5.56
CA TRP A 362 0.94 -17.15 -4.74
C TRP A 362 0.57 -16.95 -3.27
N ILE A 363 0.33 -18.07 -2.57
CA ILE A 363 -0.11 -18.07 -1.18
C ILE A 363 1.03 -18.62 -0.31
N ASN A 364 1.61 -17.75 0.53
CA ASN A 364 2.66 -18.16 1.43
C ASN A 364 2.07 -18.81 2.70
N PRO A 365 2.32 -20.11 2.96
CA PRO A 365 1.75 -20.80 4.11
C PRO A 365 2.31 -20.32 5.46
N ARG A 366 3.45 -19.61 5.47
CA ARG A 366 4.06 -19.01 6.66
C ARG A 366 3.97 -17.48 6.68
N GLY A 367 3.55 -16.88 5.57
CA GLY A 367 3.48 -15.45 5.41
C GLY A 367 2.36 -14.80 6.21
N GLY A 368 2.61 -13.61 6.71
CA GLY A 368 1.62 -12.68 7.23
C GLY A 368 1.08 -11.77 6.13
N HIS A 369 0.75 -10.53 6.51
CA HIS A 369 0.22 -9.54 5.58
C HIS A 369 1.11 -9.34 4.35
N LEU A 370 0.50 -9.24 3.15
CA LEU A 370 1.16 -9.19 1.84
C LEU A 370 1.92 -10.47 1.46
N GLY A 371 1.73 -11.57 2.19
CA GLY A 371 2.47 -12.81 1.98
C GLY A 371 3.89 -12.82 2.56
N ARG A 372 4.31 -11.74 3.24
CA ARG A 372 5.69 -11.57 3.73
C ARG A 372 5.99 -12.39 4.98
N GLU A 373 7.25 -12.78 5.07
CA GLU A 373 7.88 -13.34 6.27
C GLU A 373 8.87 -12.32 6.87
N ARG A 374 9.30 -12.57 8.10
CA ARG A 374 10.36 -11.76 8.73
C ARG A 374 11.71 -11.91 8.03
N THR A 375 12.00 -13.10 7.50
CA THR A 375 13.21 -13.44 6.75
C THR A 375 12.82 -14.36 5.60
N GLY A 376 13.57 -14.35 4.51
CA GLY A 376 13.30 -15.18 3.33
C GLY A 376 12.38 -14.48 2.35
N TRP A 377 11.07 -14.59 2.50
CA TRP A 377 10.07 -13.94 1.63
C TRP A 377 9.70 -12.55 2.15
N THR A 378 10.64 -11.62 2.06
CA THR A 378 10.41 -10.19 2.35
C THR A 378 9.73 -9.49 1.17
N ASP A 379 9.17 -8.28 1.38
CA ASP A 379 8.51 -7.52 0.31
C ASP A 379 9.38 -7.38 -0.96
N PRO A 380 10.67 -6.98 -0.89
CA PRO A 380 11.51 -6.91 -2.08
C PRO A 380 11.74 -8.27 -2.77
N VAL A 381 11.77 -9.36 -2.01
CA VAL A 381 11.93 -10.71 -2.56
C VAL A 381 10.68 -11.16 -3.30
N ILE A 382 9.50 -10.95 -2.70
CA ILE A 382 8.21 -11.25 -3.33
C ILE A 382 8.07 -10.42 -4.60
N PHE A 383 8.35 -9.12 -4.54
CA PHE A 383 8.27 -8.23 -5.70
C PHE A 383 9.14 -8.73 -6.85
N ARG A 384 10.43 -8.98 -6.60
CA ARG A 384 11.38 -9.38 -7.66
C ARG A 384 11.17 -10.81 -8.17
N LYS A 385 10.76 -11.77 -7.31
CA LYS A 385 10.70 -13.19 -7.67
C LYS A 385 9.31 -13.67 -8.09
N VAL A 386 8.26 -12.97 -7.70
CA VAL A 386 6.87 -13.38 -7.98
C VAL A 386 6.18 -12.35 -8.87
N ILE A 387 6.19 -11.07 -8.46
CA ILE A 387 5.39 -10.02 -9.09
C ILE A 387 5.99 -9.59 -10.43
N VAL A 388 7.23 -9.12 -10.45
CA VAL A 388 7.90 -8.66 -11.69
C VAL A 388 7.89 -9.73 -12.78
N PRO A 389 8.20 -11.02 -12.51
CA PRO A 389 8.10 -12.06 -13.52
C PRO A 389 6.69 -12.28 -14.08
N TRP A 390 5.65 -12.12 -13.26
CA TRP A 390 4.28 -12.23 -13.71
C TRP A 390 3.89 -11.02 -14.56
N GLU A 391 4.14 -9.81 -14.09
CA GLU A 391 3.84 -8.55 -14.78
C GLU A 391 4.53 -8.50 -16.14
N THR A 392 5.83 -8.79 -16.18
CA THR A 392 6.60 -8.78 -17.44
C THR A 392 6.13 -9.83 -18.42
N ARG A 393 5.72 -11.02 -17.94
CA ARG A 393 5.12 -12.06 -18.81
C ARG A 393 3.77 -11.61 -19.37
N ALA A 394 2.91 -11.05 -18.52
CA ALA A 394 1.58 -10.59 -18.92
C ALA A 394 1.63 -9.40 -19.92
N LEU A 395 2.68 -8.58 -19.83
CA LEU A 395 2.89 -7.40 -20.68
C LEU A 395 3.63 -7.69 -21.99
N ARG A 396 4.09 -8.94 -22.24
CA ARG A 396 4.71 -9.28 -23.52
C ARG A 396 3.71 -9.17 -24.67
N ASP A 397 4.21 -8.73 -25.82
CA ASP A 397 3.46 -8.84 -27.08
C ASP A 397 3.18 -10.32 -27.36
N ASN A 398 1.96 -10.65 -27.72
CA ASN A 398 1.59 -11.97 -28.23
C ASN A 398 1.94 -12.03 -29.72
#